data_e9b61fa7eb447ffced552a6f7b0653ec
#
_entry.id   e9b61fa7eb447ffced552a6f7b0653ec
#
_cell.length_a   1.000
_cell.length_b   1.000
_cell.length_c   1.000
_cell.angle_alpha   90.00
_cell.angle_beta   90.00
_cell.angle_gamma   90.00
#
_symmetry.space_group_name_H-M   'P 1'
#
loop_
_entity.id
_entity.type
_entity.pdbx_description
1 polymer ?
#
loop_
_entity_poly.entity_id
_entity_poly.type
_entity_poly.pdbx_seq_one_letter_code
_entity_poly.pdbx_strand_id
1 'polypeptide(L)'
;MQVIAIASAQQINKTIALAMVERNQQLISPFAENLLGSFVSSAYHDAGSNTDKVYLLQQYKNLPVYNQVLALAFKNGKLVSQAGHFLESVQKKSANISAIPVFSASDAVRTALEDKNLTTALPIFSISSTDTKKLFGKLGIATEDITAELMWVPVNE
;
A
#
# COMPACT_ATOMS: atom_id res chain seq x y z
N MET A 1 -7.64 16.65 -37.75
CA MET A 1 -7.73 15.42 -36.96
C MET A 1 -6.61 15.43 -35.94
N GLN A 2 -6.91 15.71 -34.67
CA GLN A 2 -5.86 15.88 -33.65
C GLN A 2 -5.70 14.52 -32.96
N VAL A 3 -4.54 13.88 -33.13
CA VAL A 3 -4.20 12.63 -32.44
C VAL A 3 -3.77 13.01 -31.03
N ILE A 4 -4.62 12.76 -30.03
CA ILE A 4 -4.23 12.87 -28.64
C ILE A 4 -3.41 11.60 -28.32
N ALA A 5 -2.09 11.74 -28.29
CA ALA A 5 -1.22 10.70 -27.77
C ALA A 5 -1.44 10.62 -26.25
N ILE A 6 -2.12 9.59 -25.79
CA ILE A 6 -2.16 9.26 -24.37
C ILE A 6 -0.78 8.68 -24.04
N ALA A 7 0.05 9.47 -23.38
CA ALA A 7 1.31 8.98 -22.83
C ALA A 7 1.02 7.96 -21.74
N SER A 8 1.10 6.67 -22.05
CA SER A 8 0.97 5.61 -21.06
C SER A 8 2.20 5.62 -20.15
N ALA A 9 2.00 5.65 -18.84
CA ALA A 9 3.08 5.54 -17.87
C ALA A 9 3.75 4.16 -18.03
N GLN A 10 5.06 4.17 -18.32
CA GLN A 10 5.82 2.94 -18.45
C GLN A 10 6.18 2.39 -17.08
N GLN A 11 5.75 1.18 -16.77
CA GLN A 11 6.08 0.50 -15.51
C GLN A 11 7.58 0.30 -15.34
N ILE A 12 8.09 0.63 -14.17
CA ILE A 12 9.47 0.39 -13.77
C ILE A 12 9.54 -0.90 -12.94
N ASN A 13 10.53 -1.73 -13.20
CA ASN A 13 10.77 -2.93 -12.40
C ASN A 13 11.05 -2.54 -10.94
N LYS A 14 10.44 -3.27 -10.00
CA LYS A 14 10.58 -3.01 -8.55
C LYS A 14 12.02 -3.05 -8.06
N THR A 15 12.86 -3.92 -8.62
CA THR A 15 14.28 -4.00 -8.28
C THR A 15 15.04 -2.72 -8.66
N ILE A 16 14.74 -2.15 -9.85
CA ILE A 16 15.32 -0.89 -10.30
C ILE A 16 14.85 0.26 -9.39
N ALA A 17 13.57 0.28 -9.06
CA ALA A 17 12.99 1.27 -8.15
C ALA A 17 13.65 1.21 -6.76
N LEU A 18 13.84 0.02 -6.19
CA LEU A 18 14.55 -0.17 -4.93
C LEU A 18 15.99 0.35 -5.00
N ALA A 19 16.74 0.05 -6.06
CA ALA A 19 18.09 0.54 -6.25
C ALA A 19 18.17 2.08 -6.32
N MET A 20 17.16 2.75 -6.89
CA MET A 20 17.06 4.21 -6.86
C MET A 20 16.82 4.73 -5.44
N VAL A 21 15.94 4.09 -4.67
CA VAL A 21 15.67 4.44 -3.27
C VAL A 21 16.93 4.30 -2.43
N GLU A 22 17.61 3.15 -2.51
CA GLU A 22 18.85 2.87 -1.76
C GLU A 22 19.95 3.88 -2.02
N ARG A 23 20.18 4.25 -3.29
CA ARG A 23 21.20 5.25 -3.66
C ARG A 23 20.89 6.65 -3.12
N ASN A 24 19.64 6.96 -2.84
CA ASN A 24 19.18 8.26 -2.36
C ASN A 24 18.72 8.20 -0.89
N GLN A 25 18.98 7.12 -0.17
CA GLN A 25 18.46 6.85 1.17
C GLN A 25 18.68 8.00 2.15
N GLN A 26 19.86 8.61 2.17
CA GLN A 26 20.17 9.72 3.06
C GLN A 26 19.36 11.00 2.77
N LEU A 27 18.91 11.18 1.53
CA LEU A 27 18.07 12.32 1.13
C LEU A 27 16.60 12.07 1.41
N ILE A 28 16.16 10.80 1.33
CA ILE A 28 14.75 10.40 1.52
C ILE A 28 14.38 10.44 3.00
N SER A 29 15.20 9.87 3.86
CA SER A 29 14.94 9.85 5.29
C SER A 29 16.26 9.92 6.06
N PRO A 30 16.43 10.90 6.96
CA PRO A 30 17.56 10.91 7.88
C PRO A 30 17.54 9.70 8.84
N PHE A 31 16.41 9.00 8.94
CA PHE A 31 16.22 7.80 9.76
C PHE A 31 16.13 6.57 8.85
N ALA A 32 17.27 5.97 8.56
CA ALA A 32 17.36 4.75 7.72
C ALA A 32 16.44 3.61 8.22
N GLU A 33 16.17 3.55 9.52
CA GLU A 33 15.26 2.59 10.14
C GLU A 33 13.85 2.61 9.53
N ASN A 34 13.38 3.77 9.08
CA ASN A 34 12.04 3.92 8.52
C ASN A 34 11.93 3.32 7.10
N LEU A 35 13.03 3.25 6.35
CA LEU A 35 13.05 2.65 5.02
C LEU A 35 13.21 1.14 5.04
N LEU A 36 13.88 0.57 6.05
CA LEU A 36 14.09 -0.88 6.18
C LEU A 36 12.78 -1.68 6.30
N GLY A 37 11.71 -1.05 6.76
CA GLY A 37 10.38 -1.65 6.86
C GLY A 37 9.43 -1.25 5.72
N SER A 38 9.92 -0.84 4.55
CA SER A 38 9.06 -0.44 3.44
C SER A 38 9.21 -1.34 2.22
N PHE A 39 8.23 -1.31 1.34
CA PHE A 39 8.28 -1.99 0.05
C PHE A 39 7.74 -1.10 -1.08
N VAL A 40 8.22 -1.35 -2.30
CA VAL A 40 7.72 -0.65 -3.49
C VAL A 40 6.34 -1.18 -3.84
N SER A 41 5.32 -0.35 -3.67
CA SER A 41 3.95 -0.66 -4.09
C SER A 41 3.76 -0.47 -5.58
N SER A 42 4.28 0.63 -6.13
CA SER A 42 4.29 0.90 -7.56
C SER A 42 5.49 1.75 -7.97
N ALA A 43 5.91 1.62 -9.23
CA ALA A 43 6.91 2.47 -9.83
C ALA A 43 6.67 2.60 -11.33
N TYR A 44 6.79 3.82 -11.88
CA TYR A 44 6.60 4.07 -13.30
C TYR A 44 7.35 5.32 -13.77
N HIS A 45 7.65 5.37 -15.06
CA HIS A 45 8.20 6.54 -15.71
C HIS A 45 7.06 7.48 -16.15
N ASP A 46 7.10 8.72 -15.71
CA ASP A 46 6.22 9.79 -16.15
C ASP A 46 6.89 10.58 -17.28
N ALA A 47 6.49 10.29 -18.50
CA ALA A 47 7.06 10.96 -19.68
C ALA A 47 6.78 12.47 -19.72
N GLY A 48 5.68 12.94 -19.13
CA GLY A 48 5.33 14.36 -19.10
C GLY A 48 6.31 15.21 -18.29
N SER A 49 6.75 14.71 -17.13
CA SER A 49 7.75 15.37 -16.29
C SER A 49 9.18 14.84 -16.52
N ASN A 50 9.34 13.79 -17.32
CA ASN A 50 10.57 13.03 -17.48
C ASN A 50 11.18 12.64 -16.13
N THR A 51 10.36 12.03 -15.28
CA THR A 51 10.75 11.56 -13.94
C THR A 51 10.25 10.15 -13.69
N ASP A 52 11.02 9.42 -12.90
CA ASP A 52 10.63 8.12 -12.39
C ASP A 52 9.90 8.32 -11.06
N LYS A 53 8.66 7.84 -10.97
CA LYS A 53 7.84 7.89 -9.77
C LYS A 53 7.93 6.57 -9.05
N VAL A 54 8.22 6.60 -7.76
CA VAL A 54 8.28 5.41 -6.90
C VAL A 54 7.43 5.65 -5.66
N TYR A 55 6.53 4.72 -5.37
CA TYR A 55 5.67 4.74 -4.19
C TYR A 55 6.10 3.65 -3.24
N LEU A 56 6.48 4.04 -2.04
CA LEU A 56 6.81 3.13 -0.95
C LEU A 56 5.64 3.08 0.03
N LEU A 57 5.33 1.87 0.49
CA LEU A 57 4.41 1.64 1.62
C LEU A 57 5.22 1.22 2.84
N GLN A 58 4.92 1.82 3.97
CA GLN A 58 5.48 1.39 5.24
C GLN A 58 4.95 0.02 5.62
N GLN A 59 5.82 -0.82 6.17
CA GLN A 59 5.49 -2.17 6.59
C GLN A 59 6.07 -2.43 7.98
N TYR A 60 5.36 -3.21 8.78
CA TYR A 60 5.84 -3.72 10.06
C TYR A 60 5.37 -5.16 10.27
N LYS A 61 6.25 -6.06 10.72
CA LYS A 61 5.95 -7.51 10.86
C LYS A 61 5.28 -8.09 9.61
N ASN A 62 5.79 -7.75 8.41
CA ASN A 62 5.27 -8.15 7.10
C ASN A 62 3.83 -7.70 6.77
N LEU A 63 3.26 -6.79 7.54
CA LEU A 63 1.96 -6.19 7.27
C LEU A 63 2.12 -4.72 6.88
N PRO A 64 1.39 -4.24 5.86
CA PRO A 64 1.40 -2.83 5.51
C PRO A 64 0.82 -1.98 6.64
N VAL A 65 1.28 -0.73 6.74
CA VAL A 65 0.71 0.27 7.64
C VAL A 65 -0.25 1.14 6.83
N TYR A 66 -1.50 1.20 7.26
CA TYR A 66 -2.55 1.92 6.56
C TYR A 66 -2.19 3.39 6.34
N ASN A 67 -2.39 3.86 5.12
CA ASN A 67 -2.18 5.24 4.69
C ASN A 67 -0.77 5.81 4.93
N GLN A 68 0.24 4.95 5.13
CA GLN A 68 1.63 5.37 5.27
C GLN A 68 2.37 5.15 3.96
N VAL A 69 2.28 6.17 3.09
CA VAL A 69 2.85 6.18 1.73
C VAL A 69 3.89 7.28 1.62
N LEU A 70 5.02 6.94 1.02
CA LEU A 70 6.04 7.90 0.62
C LEU A 70 6.14 7.90 -0.90
N ALA A 71 5.78 9.01 -1.53
CA ALA A 71 5.87 9.22 -2.97
C ALA A 71 7.19 9.92 -3.29
N LEU A 72 7.99 9.31 -4.15
CA LEU A 72 9.32 9.78 -4.54
C LEU A 72 9.34 10.05 -6.04
N ALA A 73 10.02 11.12 -6.46
CA ALA A 73 10.30 11.40 -7.85
C ALA A 73 11.82 11.50 -8.08
N PHE A 74 12.29 10.76 -9.07
CA PHE A 74 13.71 10.75 -9.46
C PHE A 74 13.86 11.29 -10.89
N LYS A 75 14.92 12.05 -11.11
CA LYS A 75 15.35 12.49 -12.46
C LYS A 75 16.79 12.07 -12.66
N ASN A 76 17.06 11.28 -13.70
CA ASN A 76 18.38 10.70 -13.94
C ASN A 76 18.94 9.95 -12.69
N GLY A 77 18.07 9.23 -11.97
CA GLY A 77 18.42 8.46 -10.78
C GLY A 77 18.68 9.28 -9.51
N LYS A 78 18.50 10.62 -9.56
CA LYS A 78 18.64 11.52 -8.39
C LYS A 78 17.25 11.91 -7.87
N LEU A 79 17.05 11.90 -6.57
CA LEU A 79 15.81 12.37 -5.93
C LEU A 79 15.63 13.86 -6.23
N VAL A 80 14.46 14.23 -6.75
CA VAL A 80 14.08 15.62 -7.05
C VAL A 80 12.86 16.09 -6.29
N SER A 81 12.04 15.16 -5.77
CA SER A 81 10.87 15.49 -4.96
C SER A 81 10.47 14.31 -4.10
N GLN A 82 9.92 14.61 -2.93
CA GLN A 82 9.26 13.64 -2.07
C GLN A 82 7.98 14.23 -1.44
N ALA A 83 6.99 13.37 -1.19
CA ALA A 83 5.74 13.71 -0.52
C ALA A 83 5.27 12.53 0.33
N GLY A 84 4.54 12.84 1.40
CA GLY A 84 4.13 11.85 2.40
C GLY A 84 5.19 11.64 3.47
N HIS A 85 4.90 10.74 4.38
CA HIS A 85 5.78 10.40 5.50
C HIS A 85 5.50 8.99 5.98
N PHE A 86 6.42 8.45 6.76
CA PHE A 86 6.24 7.21 7.52
C PHE A 86 6.09 7.52 9.00
N LEU A 87 5.35 6.68 9.69
CA LEU A 87 5.24 6.74 11.15
C LEU A 87 6.59 6.41 11.78
N GLU A 88 7.00 7.25 12.71
CA GLU A 88 8.19 7.01 13.51
C GLU A 88 7.92 5.97 14.61
N SER A 89 8.96 5.19 14.90
CA SER A 89 8.96 4.27 16.04
C SER A 89 7.82 3.25 16.06
N VAL A 90 7.33 2.80 14.88
CA VAL A 90 6.29 1.78 14.78
C VAL A 90 6.65 0.53 15.58
N GLN A 91 7.93 0.10 15.56
CA GLN A 91 8.43 -1.04 16.32
C GLN A 91 8.20 -0.88 17.82
N LYS A 92 8.48 0.32 18.38
CA LYS A 92 8.32 0.59 19.81
C LYS A 92 6.85 0.67 20.20
N LYS A 93 6.04 1.37 19.39
CA LYS A 93 4.60 1.58 19.63
C LYS A 93 3.79 0.28 19.53
N SER A 94 4.21 -0.65 18.65
CA SER A 94 3.50 -1.90 18.37
C SER A 94 4.18 -3.14 18.95
N ALA A 95 5.20 -2.99 19.81
CA ALA A 95 6.00 -4.12 20.31
C ALA A 95 5.14 -5.20 21.01
N ASN A 96 4.14 -4.79 21.77
CA ASN A 96 3.28 -5.66 22.56
C ASN A 96 1.96 -6.03 21.84
N ILE A 97 1.79 -5.62 20.56
CA ILE A 97 0.58 -5.91 19.81
C ILE A 97 0.83 -7.11 18.90
N SER A 98 -0.08 -8.07 18.92
CA SER A 98 -0.04 -9.23 18.03
C SER A 98 -0.33 -8.81 16.59
N ALA A 99 0.43 -9.39 15.64
CA ALA A 99 0.14 -9.27 14.21
C ALA A 99 -0.96 -10.28 13.76
N ILE A 100 -1.38 -11.17 14.65
CA ILE A 100 -2.45 -12.14 14.39
C ILE A 100 -3.77 -11.47 14.75
N PRO A 101 -4.72 -11.32 13.80
CA PRO A 101 -6.01 -10.71 14.10
C PRO A 101 -6.87 -11.58 14.99
N VAL A 102 -7.64 -10.96 15.87
CA VAL A 102 -8.63 -11.65 16.73
C VAL A 102 -9.87 -12.05 15.92
N PHE A 103 -10.26 -11.24 14.94
CA PHE A 103 -11.41 -11.48 14.08
C PHE A 103 -10.99 -12.06 12.73
N SER A 104 -11.83 -12.92 12.18
CA SER A 104 -11.61 -13.45 10.83
C SER A 104 -11.88 -12.37 9.76
N ALA A 105 -11.35 -12.56 8.54
CA ALA A 105 -11.65 -11.67 7.44
C ALA A 105 -13.15 -11.69 7.06
N SER A 106 -13.84 -12.83 7.24
CA SER A 106 -15.29 -12.93 7.01
C SER A 106 -16.07 -12.11 8.03
N ASP A 107 -15.63 -12.08 9.30
CA ASP A 107 -16.24 -11.24 10.33
C ASP A 107 -16.01 -9.75 10.03
N ALA A 108 -14.80 -9.39 9.59
CA ALA A 108 -14.50 -8.01 9.20
C ALA A 108 -15.39 -7.55 8.02
N VAL A 109 -15.59 -8.40 7.00
CA VAL A 109 -16.49 -8.09 5.88
C VAL A 109 -17.93 -7.95 6.38
N ARG A 110 -18.40 -8.86 7.26
CA ARG A 110 -19.75 -8.78 7.83
C ARG A 110 -19.95 -7.47 8.58
N THR A 111 -19.04 -7.11 9.47
CA THR A 111 -19.11 -5.86 10.24
C THR A 111 -19.11 -4.64 9.32
N ALA A 112 -18.28 -4.65 8.26
CA ALA A 112 -18.25 -3.55 7.29
C ALA A 112 -19.58 -3.41 6.52
N LEU A 113 -20.24 -4.52 6.18
CA LEU A 113 -21.56 -4.48 5.55
C LEU A 113 -22.62 -3.95 6.50
N GLU A 114 -22.61 -4.38 7.75
CA GLU A 114 -23.53 -3.89 8.80
C GLU A 114 -23.36 -2.38 9.01
N ASP A 115 -22.11 -1.89 9.10
CA ASP A 115 -21.81 -0.46 9.23
C ASP A 115 -22.36 0.38 8.07
N LYS A 116 -22.41 -0.19 6.89
CA LYS A 116 -22.96 0.45 5.69
C LYS A 116 -24.45 0.18 5.46
N ASN A 117 -25.12 -0.51 6.39
CA ASN A 117 -26.50 -0.96 6.26
C ASN A 117 -26.76 -1.78 4.98
N LEU A 118 -25.77 -2.57 4.57
CA LEU A 118 -25.84 -3.48 3.44
C LEU A 118 -26.13 -4.90 3.93
N THR A 119 -27.04 -5.58 3.26
CA THR A 119 -27.41 -6.96 3.58
C THR A 119 -27.15 -7.86 2.37
N THR A 120 -26.69 -9.06 2.62
CA THR A 120 -26.53 -10.10 1.60
C THR A 120 -27.22 -11.38 2.05
N ALA A 121 -27.91 -12.05 1.13
CA ALA A 121 -28.45 -13.40 1.35
C ALA A 121 -27.39 -14.50 1.07
N LEU A 122 -26.24 -14.12 0.50
CA LEU A 122 -25.18 -15.06 0.16
C LEU A 122 -24.24 -15.27 1.34
N PRO A 123 -23.70 -16.49 1.49
CA PRO A 123 -22.74 -16.78 2.55
C PRO A 123 -21.41 -16.03 2.33
N ILE A 124 -20.85 -15.49 3.41
CA ILE A 124 -19.60 -14.70 3.38
C ILE A 124 -18.42 -15.65 3.61
N PHE A 125 -17.80 -16.11 2.53
CA PHE A 125 -16.56 -16.90 2.57
C PHE A 125 -15.57 -16.41 1.51
N SER A 126 -14.28 -16.59 1.76
CA SER A 126 -13.24 -16.20 0.82
C SER A 126 -13.15 -17.20 -0.34
N ILE A 127 -13.10 -16.68 -1.57
CA ILE A 127 -12.90 -17.44 -2.81
C ILE A 127 -11.41 -17.56 -3.18
N SER A 128 -10.57 -16.68 -2.62
CA SER A 128 -9.11 -16.72 -2.76
C SER A 128 -8.47 -16.07 -1.54
N SER A 129 -7.28 -16.53 -1.16
CA SER A 129 -6.56 -15.98 -0.02
C SER A 129 -5.04 -16.03 -0.21
N THR A 130 -4.37 -14.99 0.29
CA THR A 130 -2.95 -14.96 0.61
C THR A 130 -2.80 -14.73 2.12
N ASP A 131 -1.56 -14.65 2.61
CA ASP A 131 -1.30 -14.43 4.04
C ASP A 131 -1.94 -13.15 4.58
N THR A 132 -2.01 -12.10 3.76
CA THR A 132 -2.49 -10.77 4.18
C THR A 132 -3.78 -10.33 3.49
N LYS A 133 -4.18 -10.96 2.38
CA LYS A 133 -5.32 -10.53 1.56
C LYS A 133 -6.25 -11.68 1.27
N LYS A 134 -7.55 -11.46 1.49
CA LYS A 134 -8.62 -12.41 1.14
C LYS A 134 -9.62 -11.75 0.22
N LEU A 135 -10.00 -12.49 -0.82
CA LEU A 135 -10.97 -12.09 -1.82
C LEU A 135 -12.30 -12.79 -1.52
N PHE A 136 -13.36 -12.02 -1.51
CA PHE A 136 -14.74 -12.48 -1.42
C PHE A 136 -15.44 -12.15 -2.74
N GLY A 137 -16.41 -12.94 -3.14
CA GLY A 137 -17.21 -12.62 -4.32
C GLY A 137 -18.01 -11.33 -4.12
N LYS A 138 -18.72 -10.91 -5.16
CA LYS A 138 -19.54 -9.68 -5.16
C LYS A 138 -20.71 -9.69 -4.16
N LEU A 139 -21.00 -10.85 -3.55
CA LEU A 139 -22.06 -11.09 -2.54
C LEU A 139 -23.44 -10.57 -2.94
N GLY A 140 -23.68 -10.36 -4.26
CA GLY A 140 -24.94 -9.80 -4.78
C GLY A 140 -25.17 -8.31 -4.50
N ILE A 141 -24.20 -7.61 -3.93
CA ILE A 141 -24.31 -6.22 -3.47
C ILE A 141 -23.20 -5.30 -4.02
N ALA A 142 -22.10 -5.86 -4.51
CA ALA A 142 -20.98 -5.11 -5.06
C ALA A 142 -20.84 -5.31 -6.58
N THR A 143 -20.30 -4.31 -7.27
CA THR A 143 -19.99 -4.38 -8.71
C THR A 143 -18.72 -5.16 -8.98
N GLU A 144 -17.80 -5.18 -8.00
CA GLU A 144 -16.53 -5.89 -8.03
C GLU A 144 -16.40 -6.82 -6.82
N ASP A 145 -15.43 -7.73 -6.86
CA ASP A 145 -15.17 -8.63 -5.75
C ASP A 145 -14.67 -7.84 -4.53
N ILE A 146 -15.21 -8.17 -3.36
CA ILE A 146 -14.85 -7.54 -2.09
C ILE A 146 -13.50 -8.07 -1.63
N THR A 147 -12.60 -7.18 -1.25
CA THR A 147 -11.27 -7.55 -0.73
C THR A 147 -11.16 -7.14 0.75
N ALA A 148 -10.73 -8.08 1.59
CA ALA A 148 -10.27 -7.79 2.95
C ALA A 148 -8.75 -7.94 2.99
N GLU A 149 -8.06 -6.91 3.50
CA GLU A 149 -6.61 -6.89 3.64
C GLU A 149 -6.21 -6.61 5.09
N LEU A 150 -5.32 -7.45 5.61
CA LEU A 150 -4.79 -7.29 6.96
C LEU A 150 -3.68 -6.22 6.95
N MET A 151 -3.82 -5.20 7.80
CA MET A 151 -2.86 -4.11 7.91
C MET A 151 -2.84 -3.51 9.31
N TRP A 152 -1.78 -2.81 9.64
CA TRP A 152 -1.70 -1.97 10.82
C TRP A 152 -2.47 -0.67 10.58
N VAL A 153 -3.40 -0.33 11.47
CA VAL A 153 -4.14 0.92 11.40
C VAL A 153 -3.64 1.83 12.53
N PRO A 154 -3.02 2.97 12.21
CA PRO A 154 -2.66 3.94 13.23
C PRO A 154 -3.93 4.50 13.88
N VAL A 155 -3.99 4.47 15.20
CA VAL A 155 -5.02 5.15 15.98
C VAL A 155 -4.39 6.38 16.61
N ASN A 156 -5.02 7.53 16.47
CA ASN A 156 -4.60 8.75 17.16
C ASN A 156 -4.93 8.56 18.65
N GLU A 157 -3.93 8.76 19.50
CA GLU A 157 -4.11 8.91 20.93
C GLU A 157 -4.59 10.34 21.26
#